data_aefee1eaaf7dd71cf7b118dc8abd1ff2
#
_entry.id   aefee1eaaf7dd71cf7b118dc8abd1ff2
#
_cell.length_a   1.000
_cell.length_b   1.000
_cell.length_c   1.000
_cell.angle_alpha   90.00
_cell.angle_beta   90.00
_cell.angle_gamma   90.00
#
_symmetry.space_group_name_H-M   'P 1'
#
loop_
_entity.id
_entity.type
_entity.pdbx_description
1 polymer ?
#
loop_
_entity_poly.entity_id
_entity_poly.type
_entity_poly.pdbx_seq_one_letter_code
_entity_poly.pdbx_strand_id
1 'polypeptide(L)'
;LQGDGKMSKSKGNVIYADELVDFFGVDAVRYFVLHEMPFENDGVITWELMVERLNSELANTLGNLVNRTISMSNKYFGGVVENKGVTEPVDDDLKNFILSVPAKVNEKMDKLRVADAMTEVFTIFKRCNKYIDETMPWALAKDEEKKDRLATVLYNLVEGICIGAVLLKSFMPETTERILAQLNAQDRELEDLKT
;
A
#
# COMPACT_ATOMS: atom_id res chain seq x y z
N LEU A 1 15.46 20.71 4.83
CA LEU A 1 15.61 21.88 3.95
C LEU A 1 14.28 22.22 3.30
N GLN A 2 14.02 23.50 3.03
CA GLN A 2 12.94 23.94 2.16
C GLN A 2 13.58 24.43 0.84
N GLY A 3 13.32 23.71 -0.25
CA GLY A 3 14.08 23.92 -1.49
C GLY A 3 15.58 23.76 -1.24
N ASP A 4 16.37 24.72 -1.67
CA ASP A 4 17.84 24.70 -1.53
C ASP A 4 18.33 25.30 -0.22
N GLY A 5 17.43 25.71 0.67
CA GLY A 5 17.78 26.48 1.86
C GLY A 5 17.47 25.80 3.19
N LYS A 6 18.29 26.07 4.20
CA LYS A 6 18.02 25.69 5.57
C LYS A 6 16.79 26.44 6.11
N MET A 7 15.82 25.73 6.65
CA MET A 7 14.66 26.33 7.32
C MET A 7 15.11 27.13 8.55
N SER A 8 14.57 28.34 8.71
CA SER A 8 14.84 29.21 9.83
C SER A 8 13.63 30.09 10.12
N LYS A 9 13.25 30.19 11.40
CA LYS A 9 12.15 31.05 11.84
C LYS A 9 12.38 32.51 11.46
N SER A 10 13.64 32.97 11.51
CA SER A 10 13.99 34.34 11.15
C SER A 10 13.88 34.65 9.66
N LYS A 11 13.89 33.62 8.80
CA LYS A 11 13.69 33.74 7.36
C LYS A 11 12.23 33.56 6.93
N GLY A 12 11.35 33.16 7.85
CA GLY A 12 9.94 32.92 7.55
C GLY A 12 9.69 31.74 6.61
N ASN A 13 10.66 30.82 6.45
CA ASN A 13 10.60 29.69 5.54
C ASN A 13 10.45 28.35 6.28
N VAL A 14 9.80 28.36 7.44
CA VAL A 14 9.51 27.13 8.20
C VAL A 14 8.15 26.59 7.78
N ILE A 15 8.10 25.31 7.49
CA ILE A 15 6.86 24.56 7.31
C ILE A 15 6.59 23.84 8.63
N TYR A 16 5.44 24.06 9.23
CA TYR A 16 5.06 23.47 10.50
C TYR A 16 4.33 22.14 10.30
N ALA A 17 4.60 21.17 11.18
CA ALA A 17 4.02 19.83 11.05
C ALA A 17 2.49 19.83 11.25
N ASP A 18 1.96 20.69 12.10
CA ASP A 18 0.52 20.88 12.32
C ASP A 18 -0.18 21.39 11.06
N GLU A 19 0.39 22.37 10.35
CA GLU A 19 -0.14 22.85 9.07
C GLU A 19 -0.21 21.72 8.02
N LEU A 20 0.83 20.88 7.97
CA LEU A 20 0.86 19.73 7.07
C LEU A 20 -0.21 18.68 7.44
N VAL A 21 -0.36 18.40 8.73
CA VAL A 21 -1.35 17.44 9.22
C VAL A 21 -2.78 17.95 8.97
N ASP A 22 -3.04 19.23 9.20
CA ASP A 22 -4.35 19.84 8.94
C ASP A 22 -4.74 19.76 7.45
N PHE A 23 -3.76 19.87 6.56
CA PHE A 23 -3.99 19.84 5.11
C PHE A 23 -4.03 18.42 4.51
N PHE A 24 -3.05 17.59 4.85
CA PHE A 24 -2.85 16.26 4.23
C PHE A 24 -3.37 15.09 5.07
N GLY A 25 -3.60 15.29 6.36
CA GLY A 25 -3.85 14.23 7.33
C GLY A 25 -2.57 13.61 7.90
N VAL A 26 -2.68 13.03 9.10
CA VAL A 26 -1.52 12.53 9.86
C VAL A 26 -0.76 11.43 9.14
N ASP A 27 -1.44 10.47 8.54
CA ASP A 27 -0.78 9.34 7.87
C ASP A 27 -0.03 9.73 6.60
N ALA A 28 -0.52 10.73 5.87
CA ALA A 28 0.17 11.26 4.71
C ALA A 28 1.47 11.97 5.09
N VAL A 29 1.45 12.73 6.18
CA VAL A 29 2.65 13.38 6.73
C VAL A 29 3.63 12.34 7.28
N ARG A 30 3.13 11.32 8.01
CA ARG A 30 3.96 10.18 8.48
C ARG A 30 4.64 9.46 7.32
N TYR A 31 3.88 9.14 6.26
CA TYR A 31 4.43 8.52 5.05
C TYR A 31 5.58 9.36 4.50
N PHE A 32 5.34 10.65 4.27
CA PHE A 32 6.34 11.53 3.68
C PHE A 32 7.61 11.62 4.54
N VAL A 33 7.46 11.86 5.85
CA VAL A 33 8.60 12.00 6.77
C VAL A 33 9.38 10.69 6.88
N LEU A 34 8.71 9.55 7.02
CA LEU A 34 9.37 8.26 7.20
C LEU A 34 10.00 7.72 5.90
N HIS A 35 9.46 8.12 4.74
CA HIS A 35 9.93 7.64 3.44
C HIS A 35 10.96 8.57 2.80
N GLU A 36 10.73 9.89 2.83
CA GLU A 36 11.53 10.87 2.08
C GLU A 36 12.62 11.56 2.95
N MET A 37 12.52 11.47 4.30
CA MET A 37 13.51 12.10 5.17
C MET A 37 14.55 11.07 5.62
N PRO A 38 15.77 11.11 5.07
CA PRO A 38 16.85 10.20 5.49
C PRO A 38 17.30 10.53 6.93
N PHE A 39 17.65 9.49 7.71
CA PHE A 39 18.17 9.70 9.06
C PHE A 39 19.60 10.28 9.09
N GLU A 40 20.38 10.03 8.06
CA GLU A 40 21.81 10.36 8.01
C GLU A 40 22.11 11.72 7.37
N ASN A 41 21.16 12.30 6.64
CA ASN A 41 21.33 13.52 5.88
C ASN A 41 20.12 14.46 5.99
N ASP A 42 20.32 15.72 5.61
CA ASP A 42 19.22 16.68 5.48
C ASP A 42 18.25 16.24 4.38
N GLY A 43 16.97 16.17 4.70
CA GLY A 43 15.91 15.96 3.72
C GLY A 43 15.38 17.27 3.17
N VAL A 44 14.77 17.23 2.01
CA VAL A 44 14.07 18.35 1.38
C VAL A 44 12.58 18.19 1.56
N ILE A 45 11.91 19.25 2.01
CA ILE A 45 10.47 19.31 2.12
C ILE A 45 9.95 20.52 1.34
N THR A 46 9.07 20.27 0.39
CA THR A 46 8.30 21.30 -0.31
C THR A 46 6.87 20.79 -0.49
N TRP A 47 5.92 21.71 -0.68
CA TRP A 47 4.53 21.37 -0.96
C TRP A 47 4.41 20.55 -2.25
N GLU A 48 5.14 20.95 -3.28
CA GLU A 48 5.16 20.29 -4.58
C GLU A 48 5.64 18.84 -4.46
N LEU A 49 6.74 18.60 -3.73
CA LEU A 49 7.28 17.27 -3.53
C LEU A 49 6.31 16.39 -2.72
N MET A 50 5.68 16.94 -1.67
CA MET A 50 4.64 16.22 -0.94
C MET A 50 3.48 15.81 -1.83
N VAL A 51 2.91 16.77 -2.58
CA VAL A 51 1.79 16.50 -3.49
C VAL A 51 2.16 15.44 -4.53
N GLU A 52 3.35 15.53 -5.12
CA GLU A 52 3.84 14.55 -6.09
C GLU A 52 3.92 13.14 -5.47
N ARG A 53 4.54 13.00 -4.30
CA ARG A 53 4.71 11.71 -3.63
C ARG A 53 3.39 11.11 -3.18
N LEU A 54 2.53 11.92 -2.56
CA LEU A 54 1.22 11.45 -2.11
C LEU A 54 0.35 11.02 -3.29
N ASN A 55 0.40 11.72 -4.41
CA ASN A 55 -0.34 11.33 -5.60
C ASN A 55 0.20 10.05 -6.24
N SER A 56 1.53 9.93 -6.40
CA SER A 56 2.13 8.78 -7.09
C SER A 56 2.01 7.48 -6.28
N GLU A 57 2.30 7.53 -4.99
CA GLU A 57 2.37 6.32 -4.16
C GLU A 57 1.06 6.07 -3.40
N LEU A 58 0.53 7.06 -2.68
CA LEU A 58 -0.68 6.82 -1.87
C LEU A 58 -1.96 6.78 -2.70
N ALA A 59 -2.16 7.74 -3.59
CA ALA A 59 -3.38 7.77 -4.41
C ALA A 59 -3.31 6.74 -5.54
N ASN A 60 -2.27 6.78 -6.38
CA ASN A 60 -2.23 5.98 -7.60
C ASN A 60 -1.81 4.52 -7.35
N THR A 61 -0.86 4.26 -6.44
CA THR A 61 -0.43 2.89 -6.16
C THR A 61 -1.37 2.20 -5.18
N LEU A 62 -1.55 2.76 -3.97
CA LEU A 62 -2.35 2.12 -2.91
C LEU A 62 -3.85 2.38 -3.07
N GLY A 63 -4.26 3.64 -3.16
CA GLY A 63 -5.68 4.01 -3.20
C GLY A 63 -6.41 3.43 -4.39
N ASN A 64 -5.84 3.51 -5.60
CA ASN A 64 -6.42 2.92 -6.80
C ASN A 64 -6.52 1.40 -6.72
N LEU A 65 -5.49 0.72 -6.15
CA LEU A 65 -5.53 -0.74 -5.98
C LEU A 65 -6.70 -1.16 -5.09
N VAL A 66 -6.81 -0.56 -3.91
CA VAL A 66 -7.89 -0.86 -2.94
C VAL A 66 -9.26 -0.57 -3.57
N ASN A 67 -9.44 0.61 -4.15
CA ASN A 67 -10.70 1.01 -4.77
C ASN A 67 -11.10 0.08 -5.94
N ARG A 68 -10.18 -0.25 -6.84
CA ARG A 68 -10.43 -1.16 -7.97
C ARG A 68 -10.81 -2.55 -7.49
N THR A 69 -10.09 -3.09 -6.50
CA THR A 69 -10.35 -4.44 -5.96
C THR A 69 -11.73 -4.51 -5.30
N ILE A 70 -12.05 -3.55 -4.41
CA ILE A 70 -13.35 -3.50 -3.74
C ILE A 70 -14.49 -3.28 -4.74
N SER A 71 -14.31 -2.37 -5.71
CA SER A 71 -15.31 -2.10 -6.74
C SER A 71 -15.62 -3.32 -7.59
N MET A 72 -14.60 -4.09 -7.99
CA MET A 72 -14.78 -5.35 -8.74
C MET A 72 -15.43 -6.43 -7.87
N SER A 73 -15.02 -6.56 -6.61
CA SER A 73 -15.61 -7.51 -5.66
C SER A 73 -17.10 -7.24 -5.46
N ASN A 74 -17.47 -5.99 -5.25
CA ASN A 74 -18.89 -5.58 -5.13
C ASN A 74 -19.67 -5.83 -6.42
N LYS A 75 -19.10 -5.42 -7.55
CA LYS A 75 -19.77 -5.51 -8.85
C LYS A 75 -20.05 -6.95 -9.30
N TYR A 76 -19.08 -7.85 -9.10
CA TYR A 76 -19.15 -9.20 -9.67
C TYR A 76 -19.61 -10.24 -8.65
N PHE A 77 -19.42 -10.01 -7.35
CA PHE A 77 -19.70 -10.97 -6.28
C PHE A 77 -20.49 -10.40 -5.10
N GLY A 78 -21.07 -9.20 -5.23
CA GLY A 78 -21.85 -8.59 -4.15
C GLY A 78 -21.03 -8.32 -2.88
N GLY A 79 -19.71 -8.17 -3.00
CA GLY A 79 -18.81 -7.89 -1.88
C GLY A 79 -18.30 -9.14 -1.13
N VAL A 80 -18.73 -10.35 -1.53
CA VAL A 80 -18.26 -11.61 -0.94
C VAL A 80 -17.39 -12.34 -1.94
N VAL A 81 -16.09 -12.41 -1.66
CA VAL A 81 -15.11 -13.06 -2.54
C VAL A 81 -14.58 -14.33 -1.86
N GLU A 82 -14.71 -15.45 -2.56
CA GLU A 82 -14.24 -16.76 -2.08
C GLU A 82 -13.12 -17.30 -2.96
N ASN A 83 -12.14 -17.95 -2.36
CA ASN A 83 -11.15 -18.69 -3.13
C ASN A 83 -11.76 -19.94 -3.75
N LYS A 84 -11.92 -19.94 -5.07
CA LYS A 84 -12.43 -21.10 -5.82
C LYS A 84 -11.33 -22.09 -6.25
N GLY A 85 -10.07 -21.78 -5.98
CA GLY A 85 -8.95 -22.68 -6.25
C GLY A 85 -8.62 -22.86 -7.75
N VAL A 86 -9.16 -22.02 -8.63
CA VAL A 86 -8.82 -22.05 -10.07
C VAL A 86 -7.56 -21.21 -10.28
N THR A 87 -6.41 -21.86 -10.20
CA THR A 87 -5.10 -21.20 -10.19
C THR A 87 -4.39 -21.28 -11.55
N GLU A 88 -3.51 -20.31 -11.79
CA GLU A 88 -2.57 -20.24 -12.90
C GLU A 88 -1.17 -19.90 -12.36
N PRO A 89 -0.08 -20.11 -13.12
CA PRO A 89 1.28 -19.84 -12.63
C PRO A 89 1.50 -18.43 -12.09
N VAL A 90 0.80 -17.43 -12.63
CA VAL A 90 0.87 -16.04 -12.18
C VAL A 90 0.41 -15.83 -10.73
N ASP A 91 -0.46 -16.73 -10.22
CA ASP A 91 -0.95 -16.69 -8.84
C ASP A 91 0.16 -17.14 -7.87
N ASP A 92 0.88 -18.20 -8.23
CA ASP A 92 2.02 -18.68 -7.44
C ASP A 92 3.15 -17.64 -7.44
N ASP A 93 3.39 -16.97 -8.56
CA ASP A 93 4.36 -15.87 -8.66
C ASP A 93 3.97 -14.71 -7.73
N LEU A 94 2.69 -14.32 -7.72
CA LEU A 94 2.18 -13.29 -6.81
C LEU A 94 2.35 -13.72 -5.34
N LYS A 95 1.88 -14.92 -5.00
CA LYS A 95 1.94 -15.47 -3.64
C LYS A 95 3.37 -15.54 -3.13
N ASN A 96 4.27 -16.16 -3.90
CA ASN A 96 5.68 -16.30 -3.51
C ASN A 96 6.35 -14.93 -3.33
N PHE A 97 6.06 -13.96 -4.21
CA PHE A 97 6.55 -12.62 -4.07
C PHE A 97 6.09 -11.98 -2.75
N ILE A 98 4.78 -11.96 -2.49
CA ILE A 98 4.20 -11.34 -1.30
C ILE A 98 4.76 -11.98 -0.02
N LEU A 99 4.83 -13.31 0.05
CA LEU A 99 5.35 -14.03 1.21
C LEU A 99 6.85 -13.79 1.47
N SER A 100 7.59 -13.31 0.47
CA SER A 100 9.00 -12.96 0.64
C SER A 100 9.21 -11.59 1.29
N VAL A 101 8.21 -10.70 1.26
CA VAL A 101 8.37 -9.30 1.66
C VAL A 101 8.48 -9.10 3.18
N PRO A 102 7.72 -9.80 4.06
CA PRO A 102 7.83 -9.59 5.51
C PRO A 102 9.26 -9.76 6.04
N ALA A 103 9.99 -10.75 5.58
CA ALA A 103 11.38 -10.96 5.99
C ALA A 103 12.28 -9.80 5.55
N LYS A 104 12.07 -9.24 4.35
CA LYS A 104 12.82 -8.09 3.85
C LYS A 104 12.52 -6.83 4.66
N VAL A 105 11.24 -6.61 5.00
CA VAL A 105 10.82 -5.49 5.87
C VAL A 105 11.52 -5.59 7.22
N ASN A 106 11.48 -6.76 7.86
CA ASN A 106 12.13 -6.98 9.14
C ASN A 106 13.65 -6.72 9.06
N GLU A 107 14.32 -7.24 8.03
CA GLU A 107 15.77 -7.00 7.81
C GLU A 107 16.10 -5.49 7.71
N LYS A 108 15.25 -4.71 7.04
CA LYS A 108 15.45 -3.26 6.92
C LYS A 108 15.19 -2.56 8.25
N MET A 109 14.12 -2.96 8.95
CA MET A 109 13.78 -2.39 10.26
C MET A 109 14.85 -2.67 11.32
N ASP A 110 15.40 -3.87 11.36
CA ASP A 110 16.51 -4.23 12.26
C ASP A 110 17.77 -3.36 12.06
N LYS A 111 17.93 -2.83 10.83
CA LYS A 111 19.01 -1.90 10.46
C LYS A 111 18.61 -0.43 10.55
N LEU A 112 17.43 -0.12 11.11
CA LEU A 112 16.86 1.24 11.19
C LEU A 112 16.67 1.92 9.81
N ARG A 113 16.57 1.13 8.72
CA ARG A 113 16.35 1.62 7.37
C ARG A 113 14.86 1.73 7.08
N VAL A 114 14.19 2.65 7.77
CA VAL A 114 12.73 2.79 7.76
C VAL A 114 12.18 3.09 6.36
N ALA A 115 12.79 4.00 5.62
CA ALA A 115 12.39 4.34 4.26
C ALA A 115 12.45 3.13 3.31
N ASP A 116 13.50 2.32 3.43
CA ASP A 116 13.64 1.10 2.63
C ASP A 116 12.60 0.05 3.03
N ALA A 117 12.31 -0.09 4.34
CA ALA A 117 11.26 -0.99 4.81
C ALA A 117 9.89 -0.62 4.24
N MET A 118 9.54 0.67 4.23
CA MET A 118 8.31 1.15 3.60
C MET A 118 8.31 0.88 2.10
N THR A 119 9.43 1.10 1.41
CA THR A 119 9.58 0.78 -0.02
C THR A 119 9.29 -0.70 -0.28
N GLU A 120 9.82 -1.61 0.56
CA GLU A 120 9.51 -3.05 0.43
C GLU A 120 8.01 -3.33 0.58
N VAL A 121 7.32 -2.72 1.54
CA VAL A 121 5.86 -2.87 1.68
C VAL A 121 5.14 -2.42 0.42
N PHE A 122 5.50 -1.25 -0.15
CA PHE A 122 4.88 -0.74 -1.37
C PHE A 122 5.12 -1.63 -2.60
N THR A 123 6.17 -2.47 -2.60
CA THR A 123 6.36 -3.47 -3.68
C THR A 123 5.21 -4.47 -3.75
N ILE A 124 4.55 -4.80 -2.62
CA ILE A 124 3.35 -5.65 -2.60
C ILE A 124 2.24 -5.00 -3.44
N PHE A 125 1.94 -3.73 -3.17
CA PHE A 125 0.86 -3.02 -3.87
C PHE A 125 1.17 -2.86 -5.37
N LYS A 126 2.42 -2.58 -5.71
CA LYS A 126 2.88 -2.53 -7.11
C LYS A 126 2.74 -3.89 -7.79
N ARG A 127 3.09 -4.99 -7.10
CA ARG A 127 2.93 -6.35 -7.63
C ARG A 127 1.44 -6.71 -7.80
N CYS A 128 0.58 -6.33 -6.87
CA CYS A 128 -0.87 -6.52 -7.01
C CYS A 128 -1.45 -5.73 -8.19
N ASN A 129 -1.04 -4.48 -8.39
CA ASN A 129 -1.45 -3.71 -9.58
C ASN A 129 -1.01 -4.39 -10.88
N LYS A 130 0.24 -4.87 -10.95
CA LYS A 130 0.72 -5.64 -12.10
C LYS A 130 -0.09 -6.93 -12.31
N TYR A 131 -0.45 -7.63 -11.23
CA TYR A 131 -1.28 -8.84 -11.31
C TYR A 131 -2.69 -8.56 -11.85
N ILE A 132 -3.28 -7.40 -11.54
CA ILE A 132 -4.54 -6.97 -12.18
C ILE A 132 -4.36 -6.85 -13.71
N ASP A 133 -3.25 -6.28 -14.16
CA ASP A 133 -3.00 -6.10 -15.59
C ASP A 133 -2.69 -7.44 -16.29
N GLU A 134 -2.02 -8.37 -15.62
CA GLU A 134 -1.71 -9.72 -16.11
C GLU A 134 -2.97 -10.59 -16.21
N THR A 135 -3.88 -10.52 -15.23
CA THR A 135 -5.07 -11.37 -15.16
C THR A 135 -6.31 -10.78 -15.81
N MET A 136 -6.33 -9.48 -16.05
CA MET A 136 -7.42 -8.75 -16.71
C MET A 136 -8.82 -9.14 -16.17
N PRO A 137 -9.13 -8.93 -14.88
CA PRO A 137 -10.38 -9.40 -14.26
C PRO A 137 -11.64 -8.89 -14.97
N TRP A 138 -11.59 -7.72 -15.60
CA TRP A 138 -12.69 -7.21 -16.44
C TRP A 138 -12.94 -8.02 -17.71
N ALA A 139 -11.93 -8.74 -18.20
CA ALA A 139 -12.10 -9.66 -19.35
C ALA A 139 -12.65 -11.00 -18.86
N LEU A 140 -12.18 -11.52 -17.73
CA LEU A 140 -12.72 -12.72 -17.08
C LEU A 140 -14.21 -12.56 -16.77
N ALA A 141 -14.62 -11.38 -16.30
CA ALA A 141 -16.00 -11.07 -15.94
C ALA A 141 -17.01 -11.11 -17.11
N LYS A 142 -16.55 -11.17 -18.36
CA LYS A 142 -17.42 -11.28 -19.55
C LYS A 142 -17.81 -12.71 -19.90
N ASP A 143 -17.19 -13.68 -19.25
CA ASP A 143 -17.32 -15.11 -19.52
C ASP A 143 -17.77 -15.83 -18.23
N GLU A 144 -19.00 -16.33 -18.22
CA GLU A 144 -19.55 -17.03 -17.05
C GLU A 144 -18.77 -18.30 -16.70
N GLU A 145 -18.13 -18.95 -17.68
CA GLU A 145 -17.29 -20.14 -17.42
C GLU A 145 -16.01 -19.77 -16.65
N LYS A 146 -15.58 -18.50 -16.68
CA LYS A 146 -14.40 -17.99 -15.98
C LYS A 146 -14.71 -17.34 -14.63
N LYS A 147 -15.95 -17.45 -14.15
CA LYS A 147 -16.37 -16.82 -12.90
C LYS A 147 -15.58 -17.30 -11.68
N ASP A 148 -15.31 -18.59 -11.59
CA ASP A 148 -14.50 -19.17 -10.52
C ASP A 148 -13.03 -18.71 -10.60
N ARG A 149 -12.50 -18.54 -11.81
CA ARG A 149 -11.17 -17.94 -12.01
C ARG A 149 -11.16 -16.49 -11.54
N LEU A 150 -12.16 -15.71 -11.90
CA LEU A 150 -12.31 -14.32 -11.47
C LEU A 150 -12.38 -14.22 -9.93
N ALA A 151 -13.13 -15.11 -9.27
CA ALA A 151 -13.23 -15.16 -7.82
C ALA A 151 -11.85 -15.42 -7.18
N THR A 152 -11.09 -16.38 -7.71
CA THR A 152 -9.72 -16.66 -7.24
C THR A 152 -8.80 -15.47 -7.42
N VAL A 153 -8.86 -14.77 -8.56
CA VAL A 153 -8.07 -13.55 -8.81
C VAL A 153 -8.39 -12.45 -7.80
N LEU A 154 -9.66 -12.18 -7.55
CA LEU A 154 -10.05 -11.14 -6.59
C LEU A 154 -9.70 -11.53 -5.15
N TYR A 155 -9.82 -12.81 -4.80
CA TYR A 155 -9.37 -13.31 -3.50
C TYR A 155 -7.87 -13.07 -3.28
N ASN A 156 -7.04 -13.41 -4.26
CA ASN A 156 -5.59 -13.18 -4.20
C ASN A 156 -5.23 -11.70 -4.05
N LEU A 157 -5.97 -10.80 -4.70
CA LEU A 157 -5.79 -9.36 -4.54
C LEU A 157 -6.16 -8.88 -3.13
N VAL A 158 -7.29 -9.36 -2.59
CA VAL A 158 -7.71 -9.03 -1.22
C VAL A 158 -6.66 -9.49 -0.22
N GLU A 159 -6.18 -10.73 -0.33
CA GLU A 159 -5.11 -11.26 0.55
C GLU A 159 -3.82 -10.42 0.44
N GLY A 160 -3.40 -10.10 -0.78
CA GLY A 160 -2.21 -9.26 -0.99
C GLY A 160 -2.33 -7.87 -0.37
N ILE A 161 -3.51 -7.24 -0.51
CA ILE A 161 -3.78 -5.94 0.11
C ILE A 161 -3.79 -6.06 1.64
N CYS A 162 -4.41 -7.11 2.21
CA CYS A 162 -4.43 -7.35 3.65
C CYS A 162 -3.01 -7.49 4.22
N ILE A 163 -2.16 -8.31 3.59
CA ILE A 163 -0.77 -8.51 4.02
C ILE A 163 0.00 -7.20 3.97
N GLY A 164 -0.11 -6.47 2.86
CA GLY A 164 0.53 -5.16 2.72
C GLY A 164 0.03 -4.13 3.74
N ALA A 165 -1.27 -4.11 4.02
CA ALA A 165 -1.88 -3.23 5.02
C ALA A 165 -1.38 -3.55 6.43
N VAL A 166 -1.32 -4.83 6.82
CA VAL A 166 -0.79 -5.25 8.13
C VAL A 166 0.66 -4.80 8.30
N LEU A 167 1.51 -4.98 7.28
CA LEU A 167 2.90 -4.50 7.31
C LEU A 167 3.00 -2.97 7.37
N LEU A 168 2.03 -2.27 6.78
CA LEU A 168 1.98 -0.80 6.74
C LEU A 168 1.47 -0.19 8.07
N LYS A 169 0.84 -0.98 8.96
CA LYS A 169 0.16 -0.53 10.19
C LYS A 169 1.05 0.34 11.09
N SER A 170 2.33 0.01 11.24
CA SER A 170 3.27 0.79 12.06
C SER A 170 3.61 2.15 11.45
N PHE A 171 3.48 2.31 10.15
CA PHE A 171 3.82 3.52 9.42
C PHE A 171 2.60 4.44 9.23
N MET A 172 1.45 3.86 8.88
CA MET A 172 0.22 4.56 8.52
C MET A 172 -1.00 3.91 9.22
N PRO A 173 -1.13 4.06 10.55
CA PRO A 173 -2.11 3.31 11.33
C PRO A 173 -3.57 3.58 10.93
N GLU A 174 -3.96 4.85 10.74
CA GLU A 174 -5.34 5.20 10.41
C GLU A 174 -5.76 4.71 9.00
N THR A 175 -4.85 4.85 8.04
CA THR A 175 -5.06 4.37 6.66
C THR A 175 -5.21 2.86 6.64
N THR A 176 -4.35 2.15 7.37
CA THR A 176 -4.39 0.69 7.48
C THR A 176 -5.69 0.21 8.12
N GLU A 177 -6.11 0.83 9.23
CA GLU A 177 -7.37 0.50 9.88
C GLU A 177 -8.56 0.65 8.92
N ARG A 178 -8.60 1.73 8.14
CA ARG A 178 -9.65 1.94 7.13
C ARG A 178 -9.63 0.90 6.02
N ILE A 179 -8.44 0.51 5.53
CA ILE A 179 -8.29 -0.52 4.50
C ILE A 179 -8.79 -1.87 5.03
N LEU A 180 -8.32 -2.30 6.20
CA LEU A 180 -8.71 -3.57 6.80
C LEU A 180 -10.21 -3.60 7.14
N ALA A 181 -10.78 -2.48 7.59
CA ALA A 181 -12.21 -2.37 7.83
C ALA A 181 -13.04 -2.55 6.54
N GLN A 182 -12.61 -1.95 5.42
CA GLN A 182 -13.27 -2.11 4.12
C GLN A 182 -13.19 -3.55 3.58
N LEU A 183 -12.17 -4.29 3.97
CA LEU A 183 -11.96 -5.69 3.57
C LEU A 183 -12.54 -6.68 4.58
N ASN A 184 -13.15 -6.20 5.68
CA ASN A 184 -13.63 -7.02 6.81
C ASN A 184 -12.54 -7.93 7.39
N ALA A 185 -11.33 -7.36 7.56
CA ALA A 185 -10.12 -8.05 7.97
C ALA A 185 -9.41 -7.35 9.17
N GLN A 186 -10.19 -6.68 10.04
CA GLN A 186 -9.66 -5.88 11.16
C GLN A 186 -8.86 -6.70 12.18
N ASP A 187 -9.17 -7.98 12.30
CA ASP A 187 -8.56 -8.88 13.29
C ASP A 187 -7.19 -9.41 12.84
N ARG A 188 -6.75 -9.07 11.61
CA ARG A 188 -5.45 -9.53 11.11
C ARG A 188 -4.29 -8.75 11.72
N GLU A 189 -3.28 -9.49 12.19
CA GLU A 189 -2.09 -8.97 12.83
C GLU A 189 -0.80 -9.53 12.19
N LEU A 190 0.36 -8.99 12.61
CA LEU A 190 1.67 -9.42 12.07
C LEU A 190 1.97 -10.91 12.32
N GLU A 191 1.45 -11.47 13.40
CA GLU A 191 1.60 -12.88 13.73
C GLU A 191 0.96 -13.79 12.68
N ASP A 192 -0.13 -13.34 12.04
CA ASP A 192 -0.85 -14.10 11.00
C ASP A 192 -0.04 -14.21 9.71
N LEU A 193 0.99 -13.37 9.52
CA LEU A 193 1.86 -13.40 8.33
C LEU A 193 2.95 -14.47 8.38
N LYS A 194 3.02 -15.25 9.46
CA LYS A 194 4.05 -16.29 9.66
C LYS A 194 3.61 -17.68 9.18
N THR A 195 2.39 -17.80 8.75
CA THR A 195 1.78 -19.04 8.22
C THR A 195 1.55 -18.96 6.72
#